data_36e06b1640e02847783b702f00dd10ef
#
_entry.id   36e06b1640e02847783b702f00dd10ef
#
_cell.length_a   1.000
_cell.length_b   1.000
_cell.length_c   1.000
_cell.angle_alpha   90.00
_cell.angle_beta   90.00
_cell.angle_gamma   90.00
#
_symmetry.space_group_name_H-M   'P 1'
#
loop_
_entity.id
_entity.type
_entity.pdbx_description
1 polymer ?
#
loop_
_entity_poly.entity_id
_entity_poly.type
_entity_poly.pdbx_seq_one_letter_code
_entity_poly.pdbx_strand_id
1 'polypeptide(L)'
;MLVTLMKAKLHRATVTQADLDYEGSIAIDADLLDAAGIFPHEQVDVLNITNGQRFTTYAIEAPRGSRVIGVNGAAARLVQKNDRVIVVTYGQLPEEEARQWSPTVVLLDDNNEIKRAA
;
A
#
# COMPACT_ATOMS: atom_id res chain seq x y z
N MET A 1 27.13 1.64 -5.70
CA MET A 1 26.26 2.35 -4.74
C MET A 1 24.82 1.90 -4.95
N LEU A 2 24.09 1.65 -3.88
CA LEU A 2 22.70 1.25 -3.99
C LEU A 2 21.82 2.48 -4.09
N VAL A 3 20.81 2.41 -4.96
CA VAL A 3 19.81 3.47 -5.14
C VAL A 3 18.47 2.96 -4.61
N THR A 4 17.82 3.74 -3.76
CA THR A 4 16.49 3.42 -3.26
C THR A 4 15.45 3.93 -4.26
N LEU A 5 14.65 3.02 -4.79
CA LEU A 5 13.66 3.31 -5.81
C LEU A 5 12.28 2.82 -5.37
N MET A 6 11.25 3.44 -5.90
CA MET A 6 9.90 2.91 -5.72
C MET A 6 9.81 1.54 -6.40
N LYS A 7 9.45 0.53 -5.62
CA LYS A 7 9.25 -0.83 -6.13
C LYS A 7 7.84 -0.97 -6.71
N ALA A 8 6.84 -0.55 -5.94
CA ALA A 8 5.45 -0.69 -6.32
C ALA A 8 4.57 0.29 -5.56
N LYS A 9 3.39 0.58 -6.11
CA LYS A 9 2.36 1.28 -5.36
C LYS A 9 0.97 0.83 -5.74
N LEU A 10 0.08 0.87 -4.74
CA LEU A 10 -1.36 0.85 -4.94
C LEU A 10 -1.81 2.30 -4.90
N HIS A 11 -2.31 2.81 -6.01
CA HIS A 11 -2.66 4.23 -6.14
C HIS A 11 -4.15 4.44 -5.95
N ARG A 12 -4.50 5.31 -4.99
CA ARG A 12 -5.87 5.69 -4.67
C ARG A 12 -6.69 4.52 -4.11
N ALA A 13 -6.10 3.80 -3.16
CA ALA A 13 -6.82 2.80 -2.39
C ALA A 13 -7.83 3.50 -1.46
N THR A 14 -9.00 2.92 -1.32
CA THR A 14 -10.03 3.40 -0.38
C THR A 14 -9.92 2.65 0.93
N VAL A 15 -9.73 3.36 2.04
CA VAL A 15 -9.70 2.76 3.36
C VAL A 15 -11.09 2.21 3.69
N THR A 16 -11.18 0.90 3.94
CA THR A 16 -12.45 0.22 4.23
C THR A 16 -12.74 0.13 5.71
N GLN A 17 -11.69 0.16 6.55
CA GLN A 17 -11.83 0.07 8.00
C GLN A 17 -10.59 0.61 8.70
N ALA A 18 -10.78 1.09 9.92
CA ALA A 18 -9.70 1.54 10.80
C ALA A 18 -9.98 1.02 12.21
N ASP A 19 -9.03 0.30 12.81
CA ASP A 19 -9.21 -0.36 14.10
C ASP A 19 -8.03 -0.04 15.02
N LEU A 20 -8.25 0.82 16.01
CA LEU A 20 -7.21 1.25 16.96
C LEU A 20 -6.78 0.13 17.90
N ASP A 21 -7.65 -0.84 18.15
CA ASP A 21 -7.42 -1.88 19.15
C ASP A 21 -6.76 -3.13 18.57
N TYR A 22 -6.50 -3.14 17.30
CA TYR A 22 -5.84 -4.24 16.62
C TYR A 22 -4.34 -3.97 16.51
N GLU A 23 -3.54 -5.03 16.32
CA GLU A 23 -2.09 -4.86 16.16
C GLU A 23 -1.78 -4.00 14.92
N GLY A 24 -0.78 -3.12 15.06
CA GLY A 24 -0.43 -2.16 14.00
C GLY A 24 -0.04 -2.84 12.71
N SER A 25 -0.72 -2.47 11.61
CA SER A 25 -0.47 -2.99 10.26
C SER A 25 -1.45 -2.35 9.30
N ILE A 26 -1.25 -2.63 8.00
CA ILE A 26 -2.29 -2.37 7.01
C ILE A 26 -2.67 -3.70 6.36
N ALA A 27 -3.95 -4.08 6.54
CA ALA A 27 -4.48 -5.30 5.95
C ALA A 27 -4.95 -5.00 4.53
N ILE A 28 -4.42 -5.74 3.56
CA ILE A 28 -4.66 -5.51 2.14
C ILE A 28 -5.13 -6.81 1.50
N ASP A 29 -6.23 -6.74 0.74
CA ASP A 29 -6.72 -7.86 -0.06
C ASP A 29 -5.55 -8.55 -0.77
N ALA A 30 -5.45 -9.87 -0.61
CA ALA A 30 -4.36 -10.65 -1.19
C ALA A 30 -4.24 -10.49 -2.71
N ASP A 31 -5.36 -10.28 -3.42
CA ASP A 31 -5.33 -10.02 -4.86
C ASP A 31 -4.60 -8.70 -5.18
N LEU A 32 -4.78 -7.69 -4.34
CA LEU A 32 -4.11 -6.40 -4.54
C LEU A 32 -2.62 -6.50 -4.23
N LEU A 33 -2.26 -7.26 -3.19
CA LEU A 33 -0.85 -7.53 -2.88
C LEU A 33 -0.17 -8.24 -4.04
N ASP A 34 -0.83 -9.26 -4.60
CA ASP A 34 -0.28 -10.00 -5.74
C ASP A 34 -0.09 -9.10 -6.96
N ALA A 35 -1.09 -8.26 -7.26
CA ALA A 35 -1.03 -7.36 -8.41
C ALA A 35 0.12 -6.37 -8.30
N ALA A 36 0.40 -5.88 -7.11
CA ALA A 36 1.47 -4.92 -6.86
C ALA A 36 2.83 -5.60 -6.65
N GLY A 37 2.85 -6.89 -6.33
CA GLY A 37 4.07 -7.58 -5.95
C GLY A 37 4.57 -7.20 -4.56
N ILE A 38 3.65 -6.83 -3.67
CA ILE A 38 3.95 -6.51 -2.27
C ILE A 38 3.80 -7.79 -1.45
N PHE A 39 4.82 -8.10 -0.67
CA PHE A 39 4.82 -9.30 0.16
C PHE A 39 4.14 -9.04 1.51
N PRO A 40 3.47 -10.06 2.09
CA PRO A 40 3.08 -9.99 3.50
C PRO A 40 4.29 -9.65 4.36
N HIS A 41 4.09 -8.78 5.34
CA HIS A 41 5.12 -8.27 6.27
C HIS A 41 6.10 -7.26 5.66
N GLU A 42 5.95 -6.94 4.39
CA GLU A 42 6.79 -5.93 3.77
C GLU A 42 6.47 -4.54 4.33
N GLN A 43 7.52 -3.77 4.56
CA GLN A 43 7.39 -2.38 5.00
C GLN A 43 6.74 -1.55 3.88
N VAL A 44 5.75 -0.74 4.25
CA VAL A 44 5.07 0.16 3.32
C VAL A 44 4.95 1.55 3.92
N ASP A 45 4.96 2.55 3.05
CA ASP A 45 4.56 3.90 3.41
C ASP A 45 3.14 4.11 2.93
N VAL A 46 2.31 4.67 3.80
CA VAL A 46 0.92 5.01 3.47
C VAL A 46 0.81 6.52 3.43
N LEU A 47 0.42 7.04 2.26
CA LEU A 47 0.28 8.46 2.00
C LEU A 47 -1.21 8.76 1.89
N ASN A 48 -1.76 9.48 2.88
CA ASN A 48 -3.20 9.77 2.89
C ASN A 48 -3.47 11.01 2.04
N ILE A 49 -4.10 10.81 0.90
CA ILE A 49 -4.44 11.89 -0.04
C ILE A 49 -5.46 12.84 0.58
N THR A 50 -6.39 12.28 1.37
CA THR A 50 -7.52 13.03 1.91
C THR A 50 -7.08 14.06 2.96
N ASN A 51 -6.12 13.70 3.82
CA ASN A 51 -5.71 14.60 4.92
C ASN A 51 -4.23 14.98 4.93
N GLY A 52 -3.43 14.43 4.01
CA GLY A 52 -2.01 14.75 3.91
C GLY A 52 -1.11 14.02 4.89
N GLN A 53 -1.63 13.19 5.78
CA GLN A 53 -0.83 12.43 6.73
C GLN A 53 -0.05 11.33 6.02
N ARG A 54 1.11 11.02 6.57
CA ARG A 54 1.96 9.93 6.06
C ARG A 54 2.46 9.12 7.23
N PHE A 55 2.54 7.81 7.04
CA PHE A 55 3.07 6.93 8.07
C PHE A 55 3.66 5.67 7.45
N THR A 56 4.54 5.04 8.20
CA THR A 56 5.19 3.79 7.81
C THR A 56 4.62 2.67 8.66
N THR A 57 4.28 1.55 8.03
CA THR A 57 3.79 0.36 8.69
C THR A 57 4.23 -0.87 7.87
N TYR A 58 3.55 -1.99 8.02
CA TYR A 58 3.81 -3.18 7.22
C TYR A 58 2.49 -3.79 6.75
N ALA A 59 2.55 -4.49 5.62
CA ALA A 59 1.38 -5.09 5.02
C ALA A 59 1.08 -6.47 5.62
N ILE A 60 -0.20 -6.77 5.80
CA ILE A 60 -0.66 -8.13 6.09
C ILE A 60 -1.76 -8.49 5.10
N GLU A 61 -2.00 -9.78 4.90
CA GLU A 61 -3.05 -10.22 3.99
C GLU A 61 -4.43 -10.06 4.60
N ALA A 62 -5.36 -9.52 3.82
CA ALA A 62 -6.79 -9.65 4.04
C ALA A 62 -7.34 -10.70 3.08
N PRO A 63 -8.55 -11.23 3.32
CA PRO A 63 -9.11 -12.28 2.47
C PRO A 63 -9.09 -11.90 0.99
N ARG A 64 -8.70 -12.86 0.17
CA ARG A 64 -8.60 -12.70 -1.28
C ARG A 64 -9.98 -12.35 -1.86
N GLY A 65 -10.00 -11.28 -2.64
CA GLY A 65 -11.24 -10.79 -3.26
C GLY A 65 -12.10 -9.93 -2.36
N SER A 66 -11.66 -9.67 -1.11
CA SER A 66 -12.44 -8.87 -0.15
C SER A 66 -12.41 -7.38 -0.43
N ARG A 67 -11.43 -6.90 -1.18
CA ARG A 67 -11.17 -5.46 -1.44
C ARG A 67 -10.90 -4.66 -0.16
N VAL A 68 -10.46 -5.34 0.89
CA VAL A 68 -10.15 -4.72 2.18
C VAL A 68 -8.86 -3.90 2.08
N ILE A 69 -8.92 -2.70 2.60
CA ILE A 69 -7.77 -1.86 2.94
C ILE A 69 -8.05 -1.40 4.37
N GLY A 70 -7.51 -2.13 5.34
CA GLY A 70 -7.78 -1.90 6.75
C GLY A 70 -6.55 -1.42 7.49
N VAL A 71 -6.63 -0.26 8.14
CA VAL A 71 -5.50 0.29 8.89
C VAL A 71 -5.71 0.00 10.37
N ASN A 72 -4.73 -0.64 10.98
CA ASN A 72 -4.82 -1.16 12.34
C ASN A 72 -3.82 -0.48 13.28
N GLY A 73 -4.16 -0.47 14.56
CA GLY A 73 -3.28 0.02 15.63
C GLY A 73 -3.11 1.53 15.61
N ALA A 74 -1.94 1.99 16.02
CA ALA A 74 -1.66 3.43 16.15
C ALA A 74 -1.89 4.20 14.84
N ALA A 75 -1.59 3.59 13.70
CA ALA A 75 -1.77 4.22 12.40
C ALA A 75 -3.25 4.52 12.09
N ALA A 76 -4.18 3.79 12.72
CA ALA A 76 -5.60 4.03 12.52
C ALA A 76 -6.04 5.44 12.97
N ARG A 77 -5.23 6.13 13.78
CA ARG A 77 -5.52 7.52 14.12
C ARG A 77 -5.27 8.50 12.99
N LEU A 78 -4.54 8.07 11.97
CA LEU A 78 -4.14 8.92 10.85
C LEU A 78 -5.03 8.75 9.63
N VAL A 79 -6.04 7.90 9.72
CA VAL A 79 -6.97 7.63 8.63
C VAL A 79 -8.41 7.58 9.15
N GLN A 80 -9.34 7.73 8.24
CA GLN A 80 -10.76 7.46 8.47
C GLN A 80 -11.26 6.56 7.36
N LYS A 81 -12.32 5.80 7.64
CA LYS A 81 -12.98 5.02 6.61
C LYS A 81 -13.35 5.93 5.44
N ASN A 82 -13.12 5.46 4.23
CA ASN A 82 -13.33 6.15 2.96
C ASN A 82 -12.24 7.15 2.58
N ASP A 83 -11.21 7.34 3.39
CA ASP A 83 -10.05 8.10 2.95
C ASP A 83 -9.40 7.44 1.75
N ARG A 84 -8.81 8.24 0.88
CA ARG A 84 -8.00 7.75 -0.25
C ARG A 84 -6.55 7.79 0.14
N VAL A 85 -5.88 6.66 -0.06
CA VAL A 85 -4.45 6.52 0.29
C VAL A 85 -3.66 5.96 -0.87
N ILE A 86 -2.35 6.19 -0.82
CA ILE A 86 -1.39 5.53 -1.71
C ILE A 86 -0.54 4.64 -0.82
N VAL A 87 -0.41 3.35 -1.17
CA VAL A 87 0.45 2.42 -0.46
C VAL A 87 1.69 2.19 -1.32
N VAL A 88 2.86 2.53 -0.81
CA VAL A 88 4.11 2.54 -1.58
C VAL A 88 5.15 1.65 -0.92
N THR A 89 5.86 0.87 -1.72
CA THR A 89 7.05 0.15 -1.27
C THR A 89 8.28 0.59 -2.05
N TYR A 90 9.43 0.42 -1.42
CA TYR A 90 10.72 0.78 -1.99
C TYR A 90 11.66 -0.41 -1.95
N GLY A 91 12.64 -0.40 -2.82
CA GLY A 91 13.70 -1.39 -2.83
C GLY A 91 15.00 -0.73 -3.22
N GLN A 92 16.10 -1.47 -3.06
CA GLN A 92 17.42 -0.97 -3.39
C GLN A 92 18.02 -1.79 -4.51
N LEU A 93 18.58 -1.10 -5.49
CA LEU A 93 19.26 -1.71 -6.62
C LEU A 93 20.60 -1.03 -6.86
N PRO A 94 21.61 -1.78 -7.36
CA PRO A 94 22.82 -1.16 -7.87
C PRO A 94 22.49 -0.16 -8.99
N GLU A 95 23.30 0.87 -9.15
CA GLU A 95 23.02 1.96 -10.09
C GLU A 95 22.70 1.48 -11.50
N GLU A 96 23.42 0.48 -12.00
CA GLU A 96 23.19 -0.02 -13.35
C GLU A 96 21.80 -0.61 -13.54
N GLU A 97 21.34 -1.39 -12.56
CA GLU A 97 20.00 -1.96 -12.59
C GLU A 97 18.94 -0.88 -12.33
N ALA A 98 19.27 0.10 -11.47
CA ALA A 98 18.36 1.19 -11.15
C ALA A 98 17.99 2.02 -12.39
N ARG A 99 18.93 2.22 -13.31
CA ARG A 99 18.71 2.99 -14.55
C ARG A 99 17.65 2.37 -15.44
N GLN A 100 17.43 1.05 -15.32
CA GLN A 100 16.49 0.30 -16.15
C GLN A 100 15.25 -0.12 -15.39
N TRP A 101 15.14 0.26 -14.11
CA TRP A 101 14.03 -0.17 -13.27
C TRP A 101 12.72 0.53 -13.65
N SER A 102 11.64 -0.23 -13.71
CA SER A 102 10.28 0.26 -13.85
C SER A 102 9.44 -0.23 -12.68
N PRO A 103 8.85 0.67 -11.89
CA PRO A 103 8.01 0.26 -10.77
C PRO A 103 6.68 -0.30 -11.25
N THR A 104 6.07 -1.13 -10.40
CA THR A 104 4.71 -1.61 -10.62
C THR A 104 3.73 -0.61 -10.04
N VAL A 105 2.80 -0.11 -10.86
CA VAL A 105 1.78 0.84 -10.43
C VAL A 105 0.41 0.24 -10.66
N VAL A 106 -0.36 0.06 -9.58
CA VAL A 106 -1.72 -0.46 -9.65
C VAL A 106 -2.68 0.66 -9.32
N LEU A 107 -3.52 1.05 -10.28
CA LEU A 107 -4.55 2.07 -10.10
C LEU A 107 -5.85 1.41 -9.67
N LEU A 108 -6.45 1.93 -8.60
CA LEU A 108 -7.69 1.42 -8.05
C LEU A 108 -8.83 2.41 -8.25
N ASP A 109 -10.05 1.89 -8.36
CA ASP A 109 -11.26 2.72 -8.34
C ASP A 109 -11.76 2.90 -6.89
N ASP A 110 -12.90 3.55 -6.71
CA ASP A 110 -13.43 3.86 -5.38
C ASP A 110 -13.83 2.62 -4.58
N ASN A 111 -13.98 1.48 -5.25
CA ASN A 111 -14.32 0.20 -4.61
C ASN A 111 -13.11 -0.74 -4.51
N ASN A 112 -11.91 -0.21 -4.69
CA ASN A 112 -10.66 -0.97 -4.68
C ASN A 112 -10.59 -2.05 -5.77
N GLU A 113 -11.35 -1.87 -6.84
CA GLU A 113 -11.20 -2.69 -8.03
C GLU A 113 -10.04 -2.17 -8.86
N ILE A 114 -9.27 -3.07 -9.46
CA ILE A 114 -8.13 -2.68 -10.28
C ILE A 114 -8.63 -2.08 -11.59
N LYS A 115 -8.29 -0.80 -11.82
CA LYS A 115 -8.57 -0.13 -13.09
C LYS A 115 -7.48 -0.42 -14.12
N ARG A 116 -6.23 -0.45 -13.66
CA ARG A 116 -5.06 -0.66 -14.50
C ARG A 116 -3.88 -1.06 -13.65
N ALA A 117 -3.06 -1.98 -14.17
CA ALA A 117 -1.79 -2.37 -13.57
C ALA A 117 -0.71 -2.27 -14.63
N ALA A 118 0.45 -1.66 -14.26
CA ALA A 118 1.57 -1.50 -15.19
C ALA A 118 2.90 -1.64 -14.47
#